data_69b4fa006cdc0855d86ff13d023929b9
#
_entry.id   69b4fa006cdc0855d86ff13d023929b9
#
_cell.length_a   1.000
_cell.length_b   1.000
_cell.length_c   1.000
_cell.angle_alpha   90.00
_cell.angle_beta   90.00
_cell.angle_gamma   90.00
#
_symmetry.space_group_name_H-M   'P 1'
#
loop_
_entity.id
_entity.type
_entity.pdbx_description
1 polymer ?
#
loop_
_entity_poly.entity_id
_entity_poly.type
_entity_poly.pdbx_seq_one_letter_code
_entity_poly.pdbx_strand_id
1 'polypeptide(L)'
;DYPFKLHGADAAFGGAVDAAVLFKEHAAKAGIKIEVVREPNDGYWENIWMKKPWVMCYWSGRGTADWMLSTVYAADSPWNDTFWKHERFNMLLKEARAKLNDAKRRELYVDCQRILNQEGGVIIPMFANIVEVASKRLNINNPAGNWEMDGHRAAERWWFVM
;
A
#
# COMPACT_ATOMS: atom_id res chain seq x y z
N ASP A 1 -24.09 -19.60 4.05
CA ASP A 1 -22.84 -18.91 4.43
C ASP A 1 -21.75 -19.19 3.38
N TYR A 2 -21.63 -18.31 2.39
CA TYR A 2 -20.56 -18.44 1.40
C TYR A 2 -19.30 -17.77 1.93
N PRO A 3 -18.10 -18.37 1.74
CA PRO A 3 -16.84 -17.75 2.13
C PRO A 3 -16.56 -16.53 1.25
N PHE A 4 -15.86 -15.55 1.82
CA PHE A 4 -15.28 -14.45 1.05
C PHE A 4 -14.10 -14.97 0.22
N LYS A 5 -14.08 -14.68 -1.07
CA LYS A 5 -12.98 -15.08 -1.95
C LYS A 5 -11.90 -14.02 -1.99
N LEU A 6 -10.71 -14.38 -1.49
CA LEU A 6 -9.52 -13.54 -1.58
C LEU A 6 -8.62 -14.06 -2.70
N HIS A 7 -8.51 -13.30 -3.77
CA HIS A 7 -7.69 -13.64 -4.93
C HIS A 7 -6.26 -13.14 -4.74
N GLY A 8 -5.28 -14.00 -4.96
CA GLY A 8 -3.87 -13.65 -4.78
C GLY A 8 -2.93 -14.42 -5.66
N ALA A 9 -1.83 -13.78 -6.03
CA ALA A 9 -0.70 -14.38 -6.72
C ALA A 9 0.60 -13.72 -6.23
N ASP A 10 1.72 -14.40 -6.36
CA ASP A 10 3.03 -13.84 -5.99
C ASP A 10 3.48 -12.71 -6.93
N ALA A 11 2.77 -12.51 -8.06
CA ALA A 11 2.88 -11.31 -8.89
C ALA A 11 2.42 -10.02 -8.16
N ALA A 12 1.53 -10.12 -7.15
CA ALA A 12 1.14 -8.97 -6.33
C ALA A 12 2.33 -8.48 -5.48
N PHE A 13 2.97 -9.40 -4.77
CA PHE A 13 4.25 -9.22 -4.07
C PHE A 13 4.78 -10.60 -3.65
N GLY A 14 6.08 -10.72 -3.43
CA GLY A 14 6.67 -11.99 -3.03
C GLY A 14 6.06 -12.51 -1.73
N GLY A 15 5.49 -13.73 -1.75
CA GLY A 15 4.79 -14.34 -0.62
C GLY A 15 3.34 -13.88 -0.43
N ALA A 16 2.71 -13.26 -1.42
CA ALA A 16 1.32 -12.79 -1.32
C ALA A 16 0.34 -13.94 -1.04
N VAL A 17 0.56 -15.10 -1.66
CA VAL A 17 -0.30 -16.28 -1.43
C VAL A 17 -0.17 -16.77 0.01
N ASP A 18 1.05 -16.84 0.56
CA ASP A 18 1.29 -17.26 1.94
C ASP A 18 0.69 -16.25 2.93
N ALA A 19 0.81 -14.95 2.63
CA ALA A 19 0.17 -13.89 3.42
C ALA A 19 -1.36 -14.02 3.41
N ALA A 20 -1.98 -14.36 2.27
CA ALA A 20 -3.42 -14.58 2.17
C ALA A 20 -3.86 -15.80 3.00
N VAL A 21 -3.07 -16.90 2.99
CA VAL A 21 -3.33 -18.08 3.81
C VAL A 21 -3.26 -17.75 5.30
N LEU A 22 -2.22 -17.03 5.73
CA LEU A 22 -2.08 -16.60 7.12
C LEU A 22 -3.23 -15.68 7.54
N PHE A 23 -3.63 -14.76 6.68
CA PHE A 23 -4.76 -13.87 6.92
C PHE A 23 -6.08 -14.66 7.09
N LYS A 24 -6.34 -15.65 6.24
CA LYS A 24 -7.46 -16.57 6.36
C LYS A 24 -7.49 -17.26 7.72
N GLU A 25 -6.35 -17.82 8.16
CA GLU A 25 -6.25 -18.53 9.44
C GLU A 25 -6.52 -17.59 10.64
N HIS A 26 -6.09 -16.34 10.57
CA HIS A 26 -6.40 -15.36 11.60
C HIS A 26 -7.86 -14.92 11.57
N ALA A 27 -8.43 -14.69 10.40
CA ALA A 27 -9.82 -14.30 10.22
C ALA A 27 -10.80 -15.38 10.73
N ALA A 28 -10.43 -16.66 10.56
CA ALA A 28 -11.22 -17.79 11.04
C ALA A 28 -11.44 -17.76 12.57
N LYS A 29 -10.47 -17.24 13.34
CA LYS A 29 -10.59 -17.05 14.79
C LYS A 29 -11.68 -16.03 15.18
N ALA A 30 -12.00 -15.11 14.27
CA ALA A 30 -13.11 -14.16 14.40
C ALA A 30 -14.41 -14.64 13.73
N GLY A 31 -14.47 -15.90 13.30
CA GLY A 31 -15.63 -16.48 12.63
C GLY A 31 -15.78 -16.09 11.16
N ILE A 32 -14.80 -15.42 10.57
CA ILE A 32 -14.83 -14.99 9.17
C ILE A 32 -14.26 -16.10 8.29
N LYS A 33 -15.09 -16.59 7.36
CA LYS A 33 -14.71 -17.65 6.41
C LYS A 33 -14.12 -17.04 5.14
N ILE A 34 -12.86 -17.35 4.85
CA ILE A 34 -12.15 -16.89 3.65
C ILE A 34 -11.71 -18.11 2.82
N GLU A 35 -11.98 -18.06 1.53
CA GLU A 35 -11.42 -18.94 0.52
C GLU A 35 -10.29 -18.19 -0.20
N VAL A 36 -9.06 -18.71 -0.11
CA VAL A 36 -7.93 -18.15 -0.86
C VAL A 36 -7.95 -18.76 -2.25
N VAL A 37 -8.07 -17.90 -3.26
CA VAL A 37 -8.04 -18.28 -4.67
C VAL A 37 -6.66 -17.92 -5.21
N ARG A 38 -5.83 -18.93 -5.45
CA ARG A 38 -4.52 -18.73 -6.07
C ARG A 38 -4.70 -18.46 -7.56
N GLU A 39 -4.26 -17.29 -7.99
CA GLU A 39 -4.30 -16.85 -9.38
C GLU A 39 -2.95 -17.06 -10.08
N PRO A 40 -2.92 -17.16 -11.41
CA PRO A 40 -1.67 -17.15 -12.16
C PRO A 40 -0.91 -15.83 -11.98
N ASN A 41 0.42 -15.89 -11.97
CA ASN A 41 1.25 -14.68 -11.98
C ASN A 41 1.12 -13.90 -13.29
N ASP A 42 1.06 -14.66 -14.40
CA ASP A 42 0.86 -14.08 -15.72
C ASP A 42 -0.56 -13.49 -15.87
N GLY A 43 -0.64 -12.28 -16.35
CA GLY A 43 -1.90 -11.56 -16.53
C GLY A 43 -2.59 -11.14 -15.23
N TYR A 44 -1.93 -11.21 -14.07
CA TYR A 44 -2.55 -10.86 -12.78
C TYR A 44 -3.08 -9.42 -12.76
N TRP A 45 -2.27 -8.47 -13.22
CA TRP A 45 -2.63 -7.06 -13.21
C TRP A 45 -3.72 -6.70 -14.22
N GLU A 46 -3.80 -7.39 -15.35
CA GLU A 46 -4.81 -7.16 -16.38
C GLU A 46 -6.14 -7.84 -16.09
N ASN A 47 -6.11 -9.04 -15.48
CA ASN A 47 -7.29 -9.91 -15.40
C ASN A 47 -7.86 -10.04 -13.98
N ILE A 48 -7.07 -9.74 -12.93
CA ILE A 48 -7.46 -9.95 -11.54
C ILE A 48 -7.56 -8.62 -10.79
N TRP A 49 -6.48 -7.83 -10.75
CA TRP A 49 -6.48 -6.53 -10.10
C TRP A 49 -7.51 -5.60 -10.74
N MET A 50 -8.28 -4.88 -9.92
CA MET A 50 -9.41 -4.04 -10.34
C MET A 50 -10.52 -4.78 -11.14
N LYS A 51 -10.51 -6.12 -11.17
CA LYS A 51 -11.54 -6.95 -11.83
C LYS A 51 -12.25 -7.86 -10.86
N LYS A 52 -11.56 -8.35 -9.84
CA LYS A 52 -12.15 -9.19 -8.78
C LYS A 52 -12.51 -8.33 -7.57
N PRO A 53 -13.53 -8.72 -6.80
CA PRO A 53 -14.03 -7.90 -5.68
C PRO A 53 -13.02 -7.74 -4.54
N TRP A 54 -12.14 -8.73 -4.32
CA TRP A 54 -11.16 -8.72 -3.24
C TRP A 54 -9.88 -9.42 -3.67
N VAL A 55 -8.81 -8.65 -3.73
CA VAL A 55 -7.53 -9.08 -4.29
C VAL A 55 -6.37 -8.68 -3.39
N MET A 56 -5.29 -9.45 -3.44
CA MET A 56 -4.02 -9.05 -2.88
C MET A 56 -3.34 -8.06 -3.84
N CYS A 57 -2.85 -6.95 -3.31
CA CYS A 57 -2.06 -6.00 -4.08
C CYS A 57 -1.02 -5.31 -3.19
N TYR A 58 -0.15 -4.51 -3.78
CA TYR A 58 0.78 -3.65 -3.07
C TYR A 58 0.78 -2.24 -3.66
N TRP A 59 1.15 -1.30 -2.85
CA TRP A 59 1.47 0.05 -3.28
C TRP A 59 2.85 0.42 -2.75
N SER A 60 3.75 0.77 -3.64
CA SER A 60 5.05 1.30 -3.25
C SER A 60 4.90 2.64 -2.51
N GLY A 61 5.84 2.96 -1.65
CA GLY A 61 5.84 4.20 -0.86
C GLY A 61 5.70 5.46 -1.71
N ARG A 62 5.11 6.49 -1.13
CA ARG A 62 5.02 7.84 -1.70
C ARG A 62 5.70 8.82 -0.78
N GLY A 63 6.27 9.88 -1.34
CA GLY A 63 7.00 10.89 -0.59
C GLY A 63 6.14 11.71 0.39
N THR A 64 4.83 11.71 0.20
CA THR A 64 3.88 12.42 1.07
C THR A 64 2.60 11.63 1.26
N ALA A 65 1.90 11.87 2.37
CA ALA A 65 0.57 11.32 2.62
C ALA A 65 -0.43 11.75 1.53
N ASP A 66 -0.37 13.01 1.12
CA ASP A 66 -1.22 13.51 0.04
C ASP A 66 -1.09 12.69 -1.24
N TRP A 67 0.13 12.42 -1.65
CA TRP A 67 0.39 11.68 -2.88
C TRP A 67 -0.19 10.26 -2.81
N MET A 68 -0.01 9.54 -1.70
CA MET A 68 -0.60 8.21 -1.52
C MET A 68 -2.12 8.29 -1.50
N LEU A 69 -2.69 9.14 -0.66
CA LEU A 69 -4.14 9.23 -0.45
C LEU A 69 -4.88 9.68 -1.71
N SER A 70 -4.31 10.61 -2.47
CA SER A 70 -4.92 11.08 -3.71
C SER A 70 -4.76 10.12 -4.88
N THR A 71 -3.63 9.41 -4.97
CA THR A 71 -3.41 8.46 -6.05
C THR A 71 -4.28 7.21 -5.90
N VAL A 72 -4.39 6.69 -4.68
CA VAL A 72 -4.99 5.36 -4.45
C VAL A 72 -6.45 5.46 -4.01
N TYR A 73 -6.82 6.45 -3.20
CA TYR A 73 -8.12 6.45 -2.51
C TYR A 73 -9.05 7.61 -2.84
N ALA A 74 -8.61 8.62 -3.62
CA ALA A 74 -9.51 9.66 -4.08
C ALA A 74 -10.57 9.07 -5.02
N ALA A 75 -11.82 9.55 -4.88
CA ALA A 75 -12.97 8.99 -5.60
C ALA A 75 -12.87 9.11 -7.13
N ASP A 76 -12.11 10.08 -7.62
CA ASP A 76 -11.87 10.37 -9.04
C ASP A 76 -10.54 9.82 -9.56
N SER A 77 -9.78 9.13 -8.71
CA SER A 77 -8.52 8.52 -9.15
C SER A 77 -8.76 7.27 -10.01
N PRO A 78 -8.13 7.17 -11.18
CA PRO A 78 -8.20 5.96 -12.00
C PRO A 78 -7.50 4.76 -11.36
N TRP A 79 -6.69 4.98 -10.32
CA TRP A 79 -5.96 3.96 -9.58
C TRP A 79 -6.65 3.54 -8.27
N ASN A 80 -7.87 4.05 -8.02
CA ASN A 80 -8.63 3.65 -6.85
C ASN A 80 -9.16 2.22 -7.02
N ASP A 81 -8.34 1.27 -6.65
CA ASP A 81 -8.61 -0.17 -6.77
C ASP A 81 -9.61 -0.70 -5.73
N THR A 82 -10.01 0.12 -4.78
CA THR A 82 -11.06 -0.20 -3.82
C THR A 82 -12.46 0.15 -4.33
N PHE A 83 -12.58 0.96 -5.36
CA PHE A 83 -13.83 1.57 -5.85
C PHE A 83 -14.60 2.36 -4.79
N TRP A 84 -13.99 2.56 -3.63
CA TRP A 84 -14.56 3.30 -2.50
C TRP A 84 -14.65 4.79 -2.82
N LYS A 85 -15.78 5.38 -2.46
CA LYS A 85 -16.05 6.81 -2.66
C LYS A 85 -16.62 7.38 -1.38
N HIS A 86 -15.88 8.30 -0.77
CA HIS A 86 -16.28 8.91 0.48
C HIS A 86 -16.19 10.43 0.40
N GLU A 87 -17.31 11.11 0.49
CA GLU A 87 -17.42 12.56 0.27
C GLU A 87 -16.53 13.35 1.24
N ARG A 88 -16.66 13.09 2.55
CA ARG A 88 -15.87 13.77 3.58
C ARG A 88 -14.37 13.55 3.40
N PHE A 89 -13.95 12.33 3.03
CA PHE A 89 -12.55 12.05 2.74
C PHE A 89 -12.03 12.93 1.59
N ASN A 90 -12.78 13.01 0.50
CA ASN A 90 -12.37 13.83 -0.65
C ASN A 90 -12.36 15.32 -0.35
N MET A 91 -13.30 15.82 0.47
CA MET A 91 -13.31 17.22 0.93
C MET A 91 -12.07 17.53 1.79
N LEU A 92 -11.79 16.70 2.79
CA LEU A 92 -10.61 16.87 3.66
C LEU A 92 -9.30 16.83 2.89
N LEU A 93 -9.19 15.94 1.91
CA LEU A 93 -8.02 15.83 1.05
C LEU A 93 -7.77 17.12 0.25
N LYS A 94 -8.83 17.71 -0.33
CA LYS A 94 -8.76 18.99 -1.04
C LYS A 94 -8.41 20.14 -0.10
N GLU A 95 -9.01 20.17 1.08
CA GLU A 95 -8.73 21.19 2.09
C GLU A 95 -7.29 21.13 2.59
N ALA A 96 -6.79 19.92 2.85
CA ALA A 96 -5.42 19.69 3.30
C ALA A 96 -4.39 20.24 2.30
N ARG A 97 -4.61 20.05 0.99
CA ARG A 97 -3.76 20.59 -0.07
C ARG A 97 -3.69 22.13 -0.06
N ALA A 98 -4.81 22.77 0.19
CA ALA A 98 -4.90 24.23 0.22
C ALA A 98 -4.40 24.84 1.54
N LYS A 99 -4.18 24.03 2.58
CA LYS A 99 -3.84 24.53 3.92
C LYS A 99 -2.36 24.85 4.04
N LEU A 100 -2.01 26.11 4.23
CA LEU A 100 -0.63 26.56 4.42
C LEU A 100 -0.07 26.28 5.82
N ASN A 101 -0.93 26.28 6.84
CA ASN A 101 -0.52 25.96 8.20
C ASN A 101 -0.24 24.46 8.35
N ASP A 102 1.01 24.10 8.63
CA ASP A 102 1.48 22.73 8.68
C ASP A 102 0.78 21.88 9.76
N ALA A 103 0.53 22.45 10.94
CA ALA A 103 -0.14 21.73 12.02
C ALA A 103 -1.58 21.36 11.62
N LYS A 104 -2.34 22.34 11.12
CA LYS A 104 -3.69 22.10 10.64
C LYS A 104 -3.76 21.17 9.43
N ARG A 105 -2.79 21.28 8.51
CA ARG A 105 -2.68 20.36 7.37
C ARG A 105 -2.46 18.93 7.84
N ARG A 106 -1.60 18.72 8.83
CA ARG A 106 -1.37 17.41 9.45
C ARG A 106 -2.65 16.83 10.06
N GLU A 107 -3.42 17.62 10.79
CA GLU A 107 -4.69 17.20 11.37
C GLU A 107 -5.66 16.68 10.30
N LEU A 108 -5.78 17.40 9.19
CA LEU A 108 -6.64 17.00 8.07
C LEU A 108 -6.21 15.66 7.45
N TYR A 109 -4.91 15.44 7.27
CA TYR A 109 -4.43 14.14 6.78
C TYR A 109 -4.59 13.02 7.80
N VAL A 110 -4.47 13.29 9.09
CA VAL A 110 -4.78 12.32 10.15
C VAL A 110 -6.26 11.92 10.08
N ASP A 111 -7.15 12.87 9.87
CA ASP A 111 -8.58 12.58 9.72
C ASP A 111 -8.85 11.77 8.43
N CYS A 112 -8.20 12.07 7.32
CA CYS A 112 -8.27 11.24 6.11
C CYS A 112 -7.83 9.79 6.39
N GLN A 113 -6.72 9.60 7.09
CA GLN A 113 -6.22 8.27 7.43
C GLN A 113 -7.17 7.53 8.38
N ARG A 114 -7.79 8.23 9.33
CA ARG A 114 -8.78 7.65 10.24
C ARG A 114 -10.03 7.18 9.51
N ILE A 115 -10.57 8.00 8.61
CA ILE A 115 -11.72 7.64 7.78
C ILE A 115 -11.37 6.43 6.91
N LEU A 116 -10.22 6.43 6.25
CA LEU A 116 -9.77 5.31 5.42
C LEU A 116 -9.63 4.02 6.24
N ASN A 117 -9.08 4.10 7.44
CA ASN A 117 -8.91 2.94 8.32
C ASN A 117 -10.24 2.37 8.82
N GLN A 118 -11.21 3.23 9.13
CA GLN A 118 -12.48 2.82 9.74
C GLN A 118 -13.57 2.46 8.72
N GLU A 119 -13.56 3.12 7.58
CA GLU A 119 -14.66 3.09 6.60
C GLU A 119 -14.18 2.79 5.17
N GLY A 120 -12.87 2.68 4.95
CA GLY A 120 -12.28 2.46 3.63
C GLY A 120 -12.46 1.02 3.13
N GLY A 121 -12.42 0.86 1.81
CA GLY A 121 -12.52 -0.43 1.12
C GLY A 121 -11.20 -1.22 1.10
N VAL A 122 -10.26 -0.96 2.00
CA VAL A 122 -8.93 -1.58 2.01
C VAL A 122 -8.57 -2.12 3.39
N ILE A 123 -7.91 -3.27 3.39
CA ILE A 123 -7.27 -3.83 4.58
C ILE A 123 -5.76 -3.75 4.36
N ILE A 124 -5.07 -2.99 5.21
CA ILE A 124 -3.61 -2.82 5.17
C ILE A 124 -3.00 -3.59 6.34
N PRO A 125 -2.65 -4.86 6.17
CA PRO A 125 -2.18 -5.70 7.28
C PRO A 125 -0.75 -5.40 7.68
N MET A 126 0.08 -4.83 6.78
CA MET A 126 1.49 -4.60 7.02
C MET A 126 2.07 -3.50 6.12
N PHE A 127 3.17 -2.92 6.59
CA PHE A 127 4.09 -2.12 5.80
C PHE A 127 5.39 -2.90 5.67
N ALA A 128 5.76 -3.28 4.45
CA ALA A 128 6.98 -4.03 4.21
C ALA A 128 8.21 -3.13 4.37
N ASN A 129 9.23 -3.65 5.07
CA ASN A 129 10.53 -2.99 5.11
C ASN A 129 11.28 -3.24 3.80
N ILE A 130 12.00 -2.24 3.32
CA ILE A 130 13.00 -2.40 2.26
C ILE A 130 14.25 -2.95 2.93
N VAL A 131 14.66 -4.15 2.53
CA VAL A 131 15.86 -4.81 3.08
C VAL A 131 16.91 -4.87 1.98
N GLU A 132 18.05 -4.26 2.24
CA GLU A 132 19.17 -4.21 1.31
C GLU A 132 20.45 -4.74 1.98
N VAL A 133 21.30 -5.36 1.17
CA VAL A 133 22.60 -5.86 1.61
C VAL A 133 23.67 -5.21 0.76
N ALA A 134 24.69 -4.69 1.40
CA ALA A 134 25.80 -4.05 0.72
C ALA A 134 27.15 -4.53 1.24
N SER A 135 28.18 -4.45 0.41
CA SER A 135 29.56 -4.71 0.82
C SER A 135 30.00 -3.69 1.87
N LYS A 136 30.78 -4.15 2.88
CA LYS A 136 31.46 -3.26 3.85
C LYS A 136 32.42 -2.26 3.20
N ARG A 137 32.81 -2.51 1.95
CA ARG A 137 33.64 -1.57 1.15
C ARG A 137 32.85 -0.43 0.56
N LEU A 138 31.53 -0.41 0.72
CA LEU A 138 30.65 0.62 0.24
C LEU A 138 30.23 1.49 1.42
N ASN A 139 30.52 2.78 1.34
CA ASN A 139 30.02 3.73 2.32
C ASN A 139 28.59 4.13 1.93
N ILE A 140 27.66 3.88 2.84
CA ILE A 140 26.24 4.22 2.73
C ILE A 140 25.94 5.12 3.92
N ASN A 141 25.93 6.42 3.68
CA ASN A 141 25.71 7.40 4.75
C ASN A 141 24.24 7.86 4.75
N ASN A 142 23.49 7.57 5.82
CA ASN A 142 22.11 7.99 6.02
C ASN A 142 21.19 7.71 4.80
N PRO A 143 20.93 6.45 4.45
CA PRO A 143 20.13 6.11 3.29
C PRO A 143 18.69 6.65 3.43
N ALA A 144 18.14 7.12 2.34
CA ALA A 144 16.74 7.53 2.28
C ALA A 144 15.82 6.31 2.43
N GLY A 145 14.85 6.38 3.33
CA GLY A 145 13.96 5.26 3.65
C GLY A 145 12.68 5.20 2.82
N ASN A 146 12.59 5.96 1.74
CA ASN A 146 11.36 6.05 0.95
C ASN A 146 11.28 5.03 -0.20
N TRP A 147 12.42 4.64 -0.77
CA TRP A 147 12.53 3.65 -1.86
C TRP A 147 13.85 2.90 -1.77
N GLU A 148 13.97 1.83 -2.55
CA GLU A 148 15.18 1.02 -2.68
C GLU A 148 16.39 1.85 -3.13
N MET A 149 17.58 1.32 -2.91
CA MET A 149 18.84 1.93 -3.37
C MET A 149 18.96 3.42 -3.00
N ASP A 150 18.65 3.73 -1.72
CA ASP A 150 18.74 5.09 -1.19
C ASP A 150 17.84 6.09 -1.93
N GLY A 151 16.58 5.70 -2.13
CA GLY A 151 15.60 6.49 -2.90
C GLY A 151 15.93 6.55 -4.39
N HIS A 152 16.48 5.46 -4.95
CA HIS A 152 16.99 5.33 -6.32
C HIS A 152 18.20 6.24 -6.65
N ARG A 153 18.93 6.72 -5.62
CA ARG A 153 20.04 7.65 -5.78
C ARG A 153 21.38 7.09 -5.30
N ALA A 154 21.49 5.77 -5.16
CA ALA A 154 22.71 5.12 -4.71
C ALA A 154 23.94 5.52 -5.55
N ALA A 155 23.80 5.60 -6.88
CA ALA A 155 24.89 6.00 -7.77
C ALA A 155 25.42 7.42 -7.54
N GLU A 156 24.62 8.29 -6.93
CA GLU A 156 25.02 9.68 -6.61
C GLU A 156 25.56 9.82 -5.19
N ARG A 157 25.19 8.91 -4.27
CA ARG A 157 25.36 9.08 -2.83
C ARG A 157 26.26 8.06 -2.17
N TRP A 158 26.50 6.92 -2.83
CA TRP A 158 27.34 5.85 -2.31
C TRP A 158 28.72 5.86 -2.97
N TRP A 159 29.75 5.51 -2.22
CA TRP A 159 31.11 5.44 -2.74
C TRP A 159 31.91 4.31 -2.10
N PHE A 160 32.90 3.85 -2.80
CA PHE A 160 33.81 2.84 -2.26
C PHE A 160 34.79 3.46 -1.27
N VAL A 161 34.95 2.79 -0.12
CA VAL A 161 35.97 3.14 0.86
C VAL A 161 37.26 2.42 0.45
N MET A 162 38.35 3.18 0.31
CA MET A 162 39.67 2.64 0.01
C MET A 162 40.32 2.06 1.27
#